data_c129d3b6946f6f18b4578b8202dacfc4
#
_entry.id   c129d3b6946f6f18b4578b8202dacfc4
#
_cell.length_a   1.000
_cell.length_b   1.000
_cell.length_c   1.000
_cell.angle_alpha   90.00
_cell.angle_beta   90.00
_cell.angle_gamma   90.00
#
_symmetry.space_group_name_H-M   'P 1'
#
loop_
_entity.id
_entity.type
_entity.pdbx_description
1 polymer ?
#
loop_
_entity_poly.entity_id
_entity_poly.type
_entity_poly.pdbx_seq_one_letter_code
_entity_poly.pdbx_strand_id
1 'polypeptide(L)'
;MKKVLIAGASGVLGLEVLKQLHNHPEYWVRGHIRDEAKRKTIAPYCDEVVLADATQPEQLSGICDDIEIVLSTIGKSVSLFAPEWGNFVDIDFRGNLNLLEEAKKAGVSRFVYTSIYGSETSPNLMQGWAQEMFAQNLMHTNLSHTVIKPVGMFSGLNDLIIMSKSGMLMTPGDGKCLTNAIHPKDLAKFCIEHLQNGPQIAEVGGPEIHSRNEVMEMVAEATHTRLTMNIPLWIVKPGLMLVRLLNKNLYDKLSYFSYITTHDMVAPRYGGLTFKEYLEGQELRPVPS
;
A
#
# COMPACT_ATOMS: atom_id res chain seq x y z
N MET A 1 -5.94 -11.08 -26.07
CA MET A 1 -5.96 -10.36 -24.77
C MET A 1 -4.97 -11.06 -23.85
N LYS A 2 -4.11 -10.32 -23.15
CA LYS A 2 -3.22 -10.86 -22.13
C LYS A 2 -3.98 -11.16 -20.86
N LYS A 3 -3.75 -12.34 -20.29
CA LYS A 3 -4.41 -12.71 -19.02
C LYS A 3 -3.60 -12.20 -17.84
N VAL A 4 -4.24 -11.40 -17.00
CA VAL A 4 -3.60 -10.75 -15.83
C VAL A 4 -4.30 -11.17 -14.55
N LEU A 5 -3.52 -11.60 -13.55
CA LEU A 5 -3.99 -11.80 -12.19
C LEU A 5 -3.67 -10.54 -11.35
N ILE A 6 -4.71 -9.93 -10.77
CA ILE A 6 -4.57 -8.86 -9.79
C ILE A 6 -4.73 -9.47 -8.39
N ALA A 7 -3.62 -9.70 -7.72
CA ALA A 7 -3.61 -10.23 -6.37
C ALA A 7 -3.77 -9.10 -5.34
N GLY A 8 -4.70 -9.29 -4.38
CA GLY A 8 -5.11 -8.22 -3.47
C GLY A 8 -6.13 -7.25 -4.07
N ALA A 9 -6.94 -7.74 -5.02
CA ALA A 9 -7.88 -6.97 -5.84
C ALA A 9 -8.91 -6.13 -5.05
N SER A 10 -9.24 -6.50 -3.82
CA SER A 10 -10.17 -5.75 -2.96
C SER A 10 -9.51 -4.67 -2.10
N GLY A 11 -8.18 -4.56 -2.15
CA GLY A 11 -7.44 -3.45 -1.51
C GLY A 11 -7.63 -2.14 -2.26
N VAL A 12 -7.23 -1.03 -1.65
CA VAL A 12 -7.38 0.31 -2.25
C VAL A 12 -6.73 0.38 -3.63
N LEU A 13 -5.47 -0.06 -3.76
CA LEU A 13 -4.76 -0.03 -5.03
C LEU A 13 -5.33 -1.07 -6.02
N GLY A 14 -5.54 -2.31 -5.56
CA GLY A 14 -6.05 -3.37 -6.41
C GLY A 14 -7.39 -3.02 -7.05
N LEU A 15 -8.29 -2.41 -6.28
CA LEU A 15 -9.60 -1.96 -6.78
C LEU A 15 -9.46 -0.84 -7.83
N GLU A 16 -8.55 0.12 -7.63
CA GLU A 16 -8.32 1.18 -8.61
C GLU A 16 -7.67 0.63 -9.91
N VAL A 17 -6.79 -0.38 -9.80
CA VAL A 17 -6.27 -1.11 -10.97
C VAL A 17 -7.38 -1.82 -11.72
N LEU A 18 -8.26 -2.55 -11.02
CA LEU A 18 -9.41 -3.22 -11.64
C LEU A 18 -10.32 -2.24 -12.38
N LYS A 19 -10.67 -1.11 -11.76
CA LYS A 19 -11.51 -0.08 -12.39
C LYS A 19 -10.90 0.48 -13.69
N GLN A 20 -9.59 0.66 -13.73
CA GLN A 20 -8.89 1.18 -14.91
C GLN A 20 -8.66 0.10 -15.99
N LEU A 21 -8.55 -1.16 -15.61
CA LEU A 21 -8.47 -2.29 -16.55
C LEU A 21 -9.86 -2.73 -17.07
N HIS A 22 -10.94 -2.30 -16.42
CA HIS A 22 -12.30 -2.69 -16.81
C HIS A 22 -12.59 -2.31 -18.26
N ASN A 23 -13.01 -3.31 -19.05
CA ASN A 23 -13.24 -3.19 -20.50
C ASN A 23 -12.01 -2.77 -21.32
N HIS A 24 -10.78 -2.93 -20.77
CA HIS A 24 -9.58 -2.66 -21.53
C HIS A 24 -9.36 -3.72 -22.61
N PRO A 25 -9.23 -3.35 -23.91
CA PRO A 25 -9.26 -4.31 -25.02
C PRO A 25 -8.08 -5.29 -25.03
N GLU A 26 -7.00 -4.98 -24.33
CA GLU A 26 -5.78 -5.80 -24.31
C GLU A 26 -5.73 -6.82 -23.18
N TYR A 27 -6.57 -6.67 -22.13
CA TYR A 27 -6.46 -7.49 -20.92
C TYR A 27 -7.75 -8.26 -20.63
N TRP A 28 -7.58 -9.50 -20.20
CA TRP A 28 -8.55 -10.30 -19.47
C TRP A 28 -8.07 -10.39 -18.00
N VAL A 29 -8.94 -10.10 -17.06
CA VAL A 29 -8.54 -9.83 -15.69
C VAL A 29 -9.15 -10.82 -14.70
N ARG A 30 -8.28 -11.57 -13.98
CA ARG A 30 -8.64 -12.37 -12.80
C ARG A 30 -8.38 -11.55 -11.56
N GLY A 31 -9.42 -11.28 -10.75
CA GLY A 31 -9.32 -10.59 -9.47
C GLY A 31 -9.21 -11.59 -8.31
N HIS A 32 -8.11 -11.56 -7.56
CA HIS A 32 -7.93 -12.38 -6.36
C HIS A 32 -8.32 -11.63 -5.10
N ILE A 33 -9.18 -12.24 -4.28
CA ILE A 33 -9.62 -11.76 -2.97
C ILE A 33 -9.46 -12.85 -1.91
N ARG A 34 -9.32 -12.45 -0.66
CA ARG A 34 -9.30 -13.33 0.50
C ARG A 34 -10.68 -13.46 1.17
N ASP A 35 -11.48 -12.40 1.10
CA ASP A 35 -12.75 -12.30 1.81
C ASP A 35 -13.91 -12.31 0.79
N GLU A 36 -14.76 -13.34 0.89
CA GLU A 36 -15.92 -13.50 0.01
C GLU A 36 -16.89 -12.31 0.08
N ALA A 37 -16.97 -11.62 1.23
CA ALA A 37 -17.80 -10.42 1.37
C ALA A 37 -17.40 -9.29 0.40
N LYS A 38 -16.15 -9.31 -0.10
CA LYS A 38 -15.62 -8.34 -1.08
C LYS A 38 -15.91 -8.68 -2.53
N ARG A 39 -16.42 -9.90 -2.83
CA ARG A 39 -16.69 -10.35 -4.21
C ARG A 39 -17.58 -9.36 -4.97
N LYS A 40 -18.67 -8.91 -4.36
CA LYS A 40 -19.61 -7.96 -4.99
C LYS A 40 -18.96 -6.61 -5.35
N THR A 41 -17.94 -6.21 -4.61
CA THR A 41 -17.22 -4.94 -4.84
C THR A 41 -16.33 -5.02 -6.07
N ILE A 42 -15.71 -6.16 -6.36
CA ILE A 42 -14.74 -6.30 -7.45
C ILE A 42 -15.32 -6.94 -8.71
N ALA A 43 -16.32 -7.81 -8.57
CA ALA A 43 -16.90 -8.57 -9.69
C ALA A 43 -17.33 -7.71 -10.91
N PRO A 44 -17.81 -6.46 -10.73
CA PRO A 44 -18.14 -5.63 -11.90
C PRO A 44 -16.94 -5.21 -12.75
N TYR A 45 -15.70 -5.35 -12.23
CA TYR A 45 -14.49 -4.78 -12.84
C TYR A 45 -13.48 -5.86 -13.31
N CYS A 46 -13.81 -7.14 -13.20
CA CYS A 46 -12.94 -8.24 -13.66
C CYS A 46 -13.75 -9.34 -14.33
N ASP A 47 -13.08 -10.13 -15.15
CA ASP A 47 -13.69 -11.23 -15.92
C ASP A 47 -13.90 -12.46 -15.04
N GLU A 48 -13.03 -12.64 -14.03
CA GLU A 48 -13.11 -13.75 -13.08
C GLU A 48 -12.72 -13.31 -11.68
N VAL A 49 -13.39 -13.85 -10.66
CA VAL A 49 -13.06 -13.63 -9.24
C VAL A 49 -12.68 -14.95 -8.61
N VAL A 50 -11.47 -15.01 -8.03
CA VAL A 50 -10.98 -16.15 -7.27
C VAL A 50 -10.84 -15.81 -5.79
N LEU A 51 -11.24 -16.75 -4.95
CA LEU A 51 -11.17 -16.65 -3.49
C LEU A 51 -10.04 -17.54 -2.97
N ALA A 52 -9.04 -16.97 -2.35
CA ALA A 52 -7.95 -17.70 -1.71
C ALA A 52 -7.30 -16.85 -0.62
N ASP A 53 -6.77 -17.47 0.42
CA ASP A 53 -5.88 -16.83 1.38
C ASP A 53 -4.42 -17.07 0.94
N ALA A 54 -3.71 -16.01 0.56
CA ALA A 54 -2.33 -16.12 0.09
C ALA A 54 -1.37 -16.66 1.17
N THR A 55 -1.73 -16.60 2.45
CA THR A 55 -0.94 -17.19 3.54
C THR A 55 -1.10 -18.71 3.64
N GLN A 56 -2.03 -19.30 2.86
CA GLN A 56 -2.33 -20.74 2.81
C GLN A 56 -1.98 -21.27 1.41
N PRO A 57 -0.79 -21.85 1.21
CA PRO A 57 -0.30 -22.24 -0.13
C PRO A 57 -1.26 -23.16 -0.89
N GLU A 58 -1.94 -24.05 -0.18
CA GLU A 58 -2.89 -25.01 -0.75
C GLU A 58 -4.11 -24.33 -1.40
N GLN A 59 -4.51 -23.15 -0.93
CA GLN A 59 -5.61 -22.39 -1.52
C GLN A 59 -5.21 -21.66 -2.82
N LEU A 60 -3.91 -21.47 -3.05
CA LEU A 60 -3.41 -20.82 -4.25
C LEU A 60 -3.25 -21.76 -5.44
N SER A 61 -3.44 -23.08 -5.23
CA SER A 61 -3.28 -24.06 -6.32
C SER A 61 -4.14 -23.71 -7.53
N GLY A 62 -3.50 -23.53 -8.70
CA GLY A 62 -4.16 -23.19 -9.97
C GLY A 62 -4.58 -21.72 -10.11
N ILE A 63 -4.31 -20.85 -9.13
CA ILE A 63 -4.69 -19.43 -9.21
C ILE A 63 -4.03 -18.69 -10.38
N CYS A 64 -2.87 -19.19 -10.81
CA CYS A 64 -2.10 -18.66 -11.94
C CYS A 64 -2.28 -19.45 -13.24
N ASP A 65 -3.18 -20.43 -13.31
CA ASP A 65 -3.42 -21.20 -14.54
C ASP A 65 -3.85 -20.27 -15.68
N ASP A 66 -3.19 -20.38 -16.84
CA ASP A 66 -3.38 -19.55 -18.02
C ASP A 66 -3.09 -18.04 -17.82
N ILE A 67 -2.49 -17.63 -16.71
CA ILE A 67 -2.09 -16.25 -16.46
C ILE A 67 -0.72 -15.97 -17.07
N GLU A 68 -0.61 -14.86 -17.79
CA GLU A 68 0.64 -14.38 -18.36
C GLU A 68 1.36 -13.38 -17.44
N ILE A 69 0.58 -12.55 -16.74
CA ILE A 69 1.10 -11.46 -15.91
C ILE A 69 0.45 -11.52 -14.52
N VAL A 70 1.24 -11.43 -13.47
CA VAL A 70 0.76 -11.21 -12.10
C VAL A 70 1.09 -9.78 -11.68
N LEU A 71 0.10 -9.04 -11.17
CA LEU A 71 0.31 -7.83 -10.38
C LEU A 71 -0.09 -8.11 -8.94
N SER A 72 0.89 -8.13 -8.04
CA SER A 72 0.61 -8.25 -6.61
C SER A 72 0.55 -6.89 -5.94
N THR A 73 -0.59 -6.62 -5.32
CA THR A 73 -0.85 -5.52 -4.39
C THR A 73 -1.14 -6.05 -2.98
N ILE A 74 -0.74 -7.32 -2.72
CA ILE A 74 -0.91 -7.94 -1.41
C ILE A 74 0.01 -7.27 -0.40
N GLY A 75 -0.59 -6.75 0.68
CA GLY A 75 0.13 -6.18 1.80
C GLY A 75 -0.80 -5.96 2.99
N LYS A 76 -0.22 -5.98 4.19
CA LYS A 76 -0.93 -5.67 5.42
C LYS A 76 -1.14 -4.15 5.53
N SER A 77 -2.34 -3.74 5.90
CA SER A 77 -2.62 -2.33 6.18
C SER A 77 -1.75 -1.80 7.33
N VAL A 78 -1.14 -0.63 7.10
CA VAL A 78 -0.38 0.11 8.13
C VAL A 78 -1.28 1.01 8.97
N SER A 79 -2.54 1.19 8.59
CA SER A 79 -3.49 2.01 9.33
C SER A 79 -3.63 1.52 10.77
N LEU A 80 -3.56 2.46 11.71
CA LEU A 80 -3.75 2.21 13.15
C LEU A 80 -5.19 1.82 13.47
N PHE A 81 -6.13 2.20 12.60
CA PHE A 81 -7.57 1.99 12.78
C PHE A 81 -8.13 0.84 11.93
N ALA A 82 -7.29 0.22 11.08
CA ALA A 82 -7.71 -0.95 10.31
C ALA A 82 -7.87 -2.17 11.24
N PRO A 83 -8.85 -3.05 10.98
CA PRO A 83 -8.98 -4.31 11.70
C PRO A 83 -7.69 -5.12 11.67
N GLU A 84 -7.30 -5.68 12.81
CA GLU A 84 -6.10 -6.52 12.90
C GLU A 84 -6.33 -7.87 12.23
N TRP A 85 -5.40 -8.21 11.35
CA TRP A 85 -5.33 -9.54 10.74
C TRP A 85 -3.88 -9.86 10.40
N GLY A 86 -3.41 -11.02 10.86
CA GLY A 86 -2.06 -11.50 10.58
C GLY A 86 -0.95 -10.51 10.99
N ASN A 87 0.21 -10.75 10.50
CA ASN A 87 1.39 -9.88 10.68
C ASN A 87 2.06 -9.60 9.33
N PHE A 88 3.00 -8.67 9.28
CA PHE A 88 3.71 -8.30 8.04
C PHE A 88 4.48 -9.45 7.41
N VAL A 89 5.11 -10.33 8.24
CA VAL A 89 5.88 -11.46 7.72
C VAL A 89 4.99 -12.45 6.99
N ASP A 90 3.84 -12.78 7.55
CA ASP A 90 2.95 -13.78 6.95
C ASP A 90 2.25 -13.23 5.71
N ILE A 91 1.85 -11.95 5.72
CA ILE A 91 1.08 -11.35 4.62
C ILE A 91 2.02 -10.84 3.52
N ASP A 92 2.94 -9.91 3.87
CA ASP A 92 3.73 -9.17 2.89
C ASP A 92 4.87 -10.04 2.32
N PHE A 93 5.48 -10.91 3.15
CA PHE A 93 6.55 -11.79 2.70
C PHE A 93 6.04 -13.16 2.26
N ARG A 94 5.49 -13.97 3.19
CA ARG A 94 5.11 -15.36 2.90
C ARG A 94 3.97 -15.46 1.89
N GLY A 95 2.93 -14.61 2.04
CA GLY A 95 1.80 -14.61 1.11
C GLY A 95 2.22 -14.30 -0.32
N ASN A 96 3.09 -13.31 -0.51
CA ASN A 96 3.65 -13.01 -1.83
C ASN A 96 4.60 -14.11 -2.33
N LEU A 97 5.39 -14.74 -1.44
CA LEU A 97 6.26 -15.86 -1.81
C LEU A 97 5.45 -17.07 -2.28
N ASN A 98 4.37 -17.43 -1.60
CA ASN A 98 3.47 -18.49 -2.02
C ASN A 98 2.86 -18.21 -3.40
N LEU A 99 2.43 -16.97 -3.64
CA LEU A 99 1.91 -16.56 -4.95
C LEU A 99 2.99 -16.62 -6.04
N LEU A 100 4.23 -16.23 -5.73
CA LEU A 100 5.36 -16.33 -6.66
C LEU A 100 5.66 -17.80 -7.04
N GLU A 101 5.60 -18.72 -6.10
CA GLU A 101 5.80 -20.13 -6.38
C GLU A 101 4.69 -20.69 -7.29
N GLU A 102 3.44 -20.32 -7.10
CA GLU A 102 2.35 -20.69 -8.02
C GLU A 102 2.52 -20.04 -9.40
N ALA A 103 2.95 -18.78 -9.47
CA ALA A 103 3.25 -18.11 -10.73
C ALA A 103 4.36 -18.83 -11.52
N LYS A 104 5.42 -19.28 -10.83
CA LYS A 104 6.51 -20.07 -11.43
C LYS A 104 6.02 -21.42 -11.95
N LYS A 105 5.21 -22.15 -11.18
CA LYS A 105 4.64 -23.45 -11.56
C LYS A 105 3.76 -23.34 -12.81
N ALA A 106 2.94 -22.28 -12.89
CA ALA A 106 2.05 -22.03 -14.02
C ALA A 106 2.74 -21.46 -15.27
N GLY A 107 4.04 -21.11 -15.17
CA GLY A 107 4.78 -20.53 -16.29
C GLY A 107 4.43 -19.07 -16.58
N VAL A 108 4.00 -18.31 -15.57
CA VAL A 108 3.79 -16.87 -15.69
C VAL A 108 5.04 -16.20 -16.26
N SER A 109 4.87 -15.33 -17.24
CA SER A 109 6.00 -14.68 -17.93
C SER A 109 6.51 -13.42 -17.20
N ARG A 110 5.62 -12.75 -16.44
CA ARG A 110 5.96 -11.49 -15.77
C ARG A 110 5.26 -11.34 -14.43
N PHE A 111 6.02 -10.82 -13.45
CA PHE A 111 5.53 -10.53 -12.11
C PHE A 111 5.80 -9.06 -11.74
N VAL A 112 4.75 -8.28 -11.51
CA VAL A 112 4.82 -6.91 -11.01
C VAL A 112 4.44 -6.91 -9.54
N TYR A 113 5.26 -6.31 -8.70
CA TYR A 113 5.05 -6.28 -7.26
C TYR A 113 5.02 -4.84 -6.75
N THR A 114 4.01 -4.50 -5.97
CA THR A 114 3.95 -3.21 -5.28
C THR A 114 4.52 -3.35 -3.88
N SER A 115 5.71 -2.79 -3.68
CA SER A 115 6.45 -2.68 -2.42
C SER A 115 6.21 -1.32 -1.76
N ILE A 116 7.17 -0.82 -1.01
CA ILE A 116 7.22 0.55 -0.45
C ILE A 116 8.58 1.21 -0.71
N TYR A 117 8.57 2.52 -0.88
CA TYR A 117 9.78 3.33 -0.97
C TYR A 117 10.57 3.27 0.34
N GLY A 118 11.90 3.12 0.25
CA GLY A 118 12.78 3.06 1.42
C GLY A 118 12.73 1.74 2.20
N SER A 119 12.19 0.65 1.64
CA SER A 119 12.21 -0.68 2.28
C SER A 119 13.63 -1.15 2.58
N GLU A 120 14.57 -0.89 1.68
CA GLU A 120 15.99 -1.25 1.80
C GLU A 120 16.71 -0.46 2.90
N THR A 121 16.26 0.76 3.21
CA THR A 121 16.85 1.63 4.24
C THR A 121 16.21 1.47 5.61
N SER A 122 15.16 0.66 5.72
CA SER A 122 14.40 0.42 6.95
C SER A 122 14.39 -1.05 7.43
N PRO A 123 15.54 -1.74 7.45
CA PRO A 123 15.60 -3.19 7.73
C PRO A 123 15.18 -3.56 9.17
N ASN A 124 15.15 -2.60 10.07
CA ASN A 124 14.73 -2.80 11.47
C ASN A 124 13.21 -2.67 11.66
N LEU A 125 12.49 -2.26 10.62
CA LEU A 125 11.03 -2.17 10.63
C LEU A 125 10.45 -3.41 9.97
N MET A 126 9.55 -4.09 10.67
CA MET A 126 9.02 -5.38 10.21
C MET A 126 8.35 -5.29 8.84
N GLN A 127 7.64 -4.19 8.55
CA GLN A 127 7.06 -3.97 7.23
C GLN A 127 8.13 -3.80 6.14
N GLY A 128 9.11 -2.91 6.36
CA GLY A 128 10.21 -2.68 5.41
C GLY A 128 10.97 -3.99 5.15
N TRP A 129 11.31 -4.72 6.22
CA TRP A 129 11.97 -6.02 6.11
C TRP A 129 11.16 -7.02 5.29
N ALA A 130 9.87 -7.20 5.59
CA ALA A 130 9.03 -8.18 4.93
C ALA A 130 8.90 -7.91 3.43
N GLN A 131 8.70 -6.65 3.06
CA GLN A 131 8.55 -6.25 1.65
C GLN A 131 9.87 -6.29 0.89
N GLU A 132 10.99 -5.88 1.50
CA GLU A 132 12.30 -5.96 0.88
C GLU A 132 12.75 -7.42 0.69
N MET A 133 12.52 -8.28 1.67
CA MET A 133 12.82 -9.72 1.55
C MET A 133 12.06 -10.37 0.39
N PHE A 134 10.78 -10.03 0.20
CA PHE A 134 10.06 -10.53 -0.97
C PHE A 134 10.59 -9.92 -2.28
N ALA A 135 10.85 -8.62 -2.32
CA ALA A 135 11.41 -7.97 -3.51
C ALA A 135 12.73 -8.63 -3.95
N GLN A 136 13.63 -8.93 -3.00
CA GLN A 136 14.88 -9.63 -3.26
C GLN A 136 14.64 -11.05 -3.79
N ASN A 137 13.71 -11.82 -3.18
CA ASN A 137 13.37 -13.15 -3.68
C ASN A 137 12.85 -13.09 -5.13
N LEU A 138 11.99 -12.11 -5.46
CA LEU A 138 11.50 -11.92 -6.82
C LEU A 138 12.64 -11.58 -7.79
N MET A 139 13.54 -10.67 -7.42
CA MET A 139 14.70 -10.26 -8.23
C MET A 139 15.69 -11.39 -8.50
N HIS A 140 15.74 -12.41 -7.63
CA HIS A 140 16.59 -13.59 -7.82
C HIS A 140 15.94 -14.67 -8.71
N THR A 141 14.73 -14.45 -9.22
CA THR A 141 14.08 -15.36 -10.18
C THR A 141 14.46 -15.02 -11.62
N ASN A 142 14.19 -15.96 -12.53
CA ASN A 142 14.31 -15.72 -13.99
C ASN A 142 13.05 -15.08 -14.59
N LEU A 143 12.03 -14.76 -13.78
CA LEU A 143 10.83 -14.08 -14.26
C LEU A 143 11.13 -12.63 -14.65
N SER A 144 10.57 -12.17 -15.75
CA SER A 144 10.52 -10.74 -16.01
C SER A 144 9.74 -10.07 -14.88
N HIS A 145 10.30 -9.02 -14.27
CA HIS A 145 9.65 -8.40 -13.12
C HIS A 145 9.86 -6.89 -13.06
N THR A 146 8.99 -6.23 -12.30
CA THR A 146 9.17 -4.87 -11.81
C THR A 146 8.72 -4.81 -10.35
N VAL A 147 9.59 -4.30 -9.49
CA VAL A 147 9.26 -3.91 -8.10
C VAL A 147 8.93 -2.43 -8.10
N ILE A 148 7.66 -2.10 -7.90
CA ILE A 148 7.19 -0.71 -7.80
C ILE A 148 7.29 -0.29 -6.33
N LYS A 149 8.00 0.81 -6.07
CA LYS A 149 8.22 1.35 -4.72
C LYS A 149 7.56 2.73 -4.56
N PRO A 150 6.25 2.78 -4.24
CA PRO A 150 5.58 4.06 -3.97
C PRO A 150 5.99 4.63 -2.61
N VAL A 151 6.06 5.96 -2.51
CA VAL A 151 6.30 6.67 -1.23
C VAL A 151 5.20 6.40 -0.21
N GLY A 152 3.99 6.22 -0.66
CA GLY A 152 2.80 5.97 0.12
C GLY A 152 1.58 6.51 -0.61
N MET A 153 0.41 5.99 -0.32
CA MET A 153 -0.83 6.47 -0.93
C MET A 153 -1.52 7.48 -0.02
N PHE A 154 -2.28 8.42 -0.60
CA PHE A 154 -3.13 9.34 0.15
C PHE A 154 -4.11 8.61 1.10
N SER A 155 -4.57 7.42 0.71
CA SER A 155 -5.40 6.59 1.59
C SER A 155 -4.70 6.16 2.89
N GLY A 156 -3.37 6.09 2.91
CA GLY A 156 -2.60 5.87 4.14
C GLY A 156 -2.62 7.08 5.09
N LEU A 157 -2.94 8.28 4.58
CA LEU A 157 -3.10 9.49 5.39
C LEU A 157 -4.50 9.63 6.00
N ASN A 158 -5.44 8.72 5.68
CA ASN A 158 -6.79 8.72 6.26
C ASN A 158 -6.76 8.56 7.80
N ASP A 159 -5.71 7.98 8.36
CA ASP A 159 -5.53 7.93 9.81
C ASP A 159 -5.49 9.32 10.44
N LEU A 160 -4.89 10.31 9.75
CA LEU A 160 -4.93 11.70 10.20
C LEU A 160 -6.36 12.26 10.19
N ILE A 161 -7.15 11.93 9.16
CA ILE A 161 -8.57 12.30 9.09
C ILE A 161 -9.37 11.67 10.24
N ILE A 162 -9.08 10.40 10.58
CA ILE A 162 -9.73 9.73 11.70
C ILE A 162 -9.30 10.37 13.03
N MET A 163 -8.01 10.67 13.19
CA MET A 163 -7.48 11.33 14.40
C MET A 163 -8.09 12.72 14.57
N SER A 164 -8.29 13.48 13.50
CA SER A 164 -8.89 14.81 13.53
C SER A 164 -10.27 14.85 14.22
N LYS A 165 -11.02 13.71 14.14
CA LYS A 165 -12.33 13.59 14.83
C LYS A 165 -12.24 13.68 16.35
N SER A 166 -11.06 13.48 16.94
CA SER A 166 -10.81 13.73 18.36
C SER A 166 -10.54 15.21 18.69
N GLY A 167 -10.55 16.09 17.68
CA GLY A 167 -10.26 17.51 17.79
C GLY A 167 -8.77 17.86 17.82
N MET A 168 -7.89 16.85 17.68
CA MET A 168 -6.44 17.03 17.74
C MET A 168 -5.72 16.15 16.73
N LEU A 169 -4.72 16.71 16.05
CA LEU A 169 -3.79 16.00 15.20
C LEU A 169 -2.39 15.99 15.79
N MET A 170 -1.77 14.82 15.80
CA MET A 170 -0.42 14.64 16.35
C MET A 170 0.48 13.90 15.37
N THR A 171 1.75 14.34 15.27
CA THR A 171 2.77 13.64 14.49
C THR A 171 4.09 13.54 15.26
N PRO A 172 4.81 12.40 15.19
CA PRO A 172 6.15 12.28 15.73
C PRO A 172 7.16 13.18 15.02
N GLY A 173 8.12 13.71 15.77
CA GLY A 173 9.21 14.52 15.23
C GLY A 173 8.89 16.02 15.24
N ASP A 174 9.55 16.78 14.36
CA ASP A 174 9.35 18.23 14.21
C ASP A 174 8.49 18.63 13.01
N GLY A 175 8.04 17.63 12.25
CA GLY A 175 7.18 17.80 11.10
C GLY A 175 7.82 18.41 9.84
N LYS A 176 9.15 18.57 9.81
CA LYS A 176 9.87 19.19 8.69
C LYS A 176 10.24 18.22 7.57
N CYS A 177 10.28 16.91 7.86
CA CYS A 177 10.60 15.91 6.86
C CYS A 177 9.59 15.91 5.72
N LEU A 178 10.10 15.69 4.52
CA LEU A 178 9.35 15.81 3.27
C LEU A 178 8.70 14.48 2.86
N THR A 179 7.61 14.59 2.11
CA THR A 179 6.93 13.46 1.48
C THR A 179 6.26 13.90 0.19
N ASN A 180 6.14 12.96 -0.75
CA ASN A 180 5.27 13.12 -1.91
C ASN A 180 4.41 11.86 -2.09
N ALA A 181 3.51 11.60 -1.14
CA ALA A 181 2.50 10.54 -1.28
C ALA A 181 1.72 10.68 -2.59
N ILE A 182 1.19 9.58 -3.11
CA ILE A 182 0.55 9.52 -4.43
C ILE A 182 -0.95 9.16 -4.31
N HIS A 183 -1.76 9.70 -5.22
CA HIS A 183 -3.17 9.31 -5.30
C HIS A 183 -3.30 7.83 -5.76
N PRO A 184 -4.18 7.00 -5.14
CA PRO A 184 -4.36 5.60 -5.54
C PRO A 184 -4.66 5.39 -7.03
N LYS A 185 -5.41 6.30 -7.67
CA LYS A 185 -5.69 6.27 -9.12
C LYS A 185 -4.44 6.47 -9.97
N ASP A 186 -3.58 7.41 -9.58
CA ASP A 186 -2.32 7.66 -10.29
C ASP A 186 -1.35 6.49 -10.10
N LEU A 187 -1.28 5.93 -8.89
CA LEU A 187 -0.47 4.73 -8.66
C LEU A 187 -1.00 3.52 -9.44
N ALA A 188 -2.30 3.35 -9.54
CA ALA A 188 -2.89 2.28 -10.35
C ALA A 188 -2.51 2.44 -11.83
N LYS A 189 -2.59 3.65 -12.38
CA LYS A 189 -2.13 3.95 -13.74
C LYS A 189 -0.66 3.62 -13.91
N PHE A 190 0.20 4.02 -12.98
CA PHE A 190 1.63 3.68 -12.98
C PHE A 190 1.85 2.17 -12.97
N CYS A 191 1.11 1.40 -12.16
CA CYS A 191 1.19 -0.05 -12.15
C CYS A 191 0.80 -0.66 -13.50
N ILE A 192 -0.25 -0.16 -14.14
CA ILE A 192 -0.74 -0.64 -15.44
C ILE A 192 0.29 -0.39 -16.55
N GLU A 193 0.93 0.77 -16.56
CA GLU A 193 2.00 1.10 -17.50
C GLU A 193 3.20 0.13 -17.40
N HIS A 194 3.38 -0.52 -16.23
CA HIS A 194 4.44 -1.47 -15.98
C HIS A 194 4.04 -2.95 -16.12
N LEU A 195 2.78 -3.26 -16.50
CA LEU A 195 2.33 -4.64 -16.63
C LEU A 195 3.10 -5.41 -17.71
N GLN A 196 3.36 -4.80 -18.86
CA GLN A 196 3.98 -5.50 -19.98
C GLN A 196 5.51 -5.42 -19.97
N ASN A 197 6.06 -4.31 -19.54
CA ASN A 197 7.50 -4.06 -19.47
C ASN A 197 7.81 -3.00 -18.40
N GLY A 198 9.08 -2.80 -18.09
CA GLY A 198 9.54 -1.80 -17.14
C GLY A 198 10.92 -2.13 -16.55
N PRO A 199 11.52 -1.21 -15.79
CA PRO A 199 12.76 -1.46 -15.06
C PRO A 199 12.54 -2.51 -13.96
N GLN A 200 13.61 -3.09 -13.46
CA GLN A 200 13.54 -4.02 -12.32
C GLN A 200 12.98 -3.35 -11.05
N ILE A 201 13.33 -2.08 -10.83
CA ILE A 201 12.83 -1.26 -9.73
C ILE A 201 12.29 0.05 -10.32
N ALA A 202 11.09 0.43 -9.90
CA ALA A 202 10.43 1.67 -10.30
C ALA A 202 9.93 2.41 -9.04
N GLU A 203 10.61 3.48 -8.67
CA GLU A 203 10.21 4.34 -7.56
C GLU A 203 9.22 5.40 -8.04
N VAL A 204 8.23 5.74 -7.21
CA VAL A 204 7.18 6.67 -7.59
C VAL A 204 6.61 7.42 -6.39
N GLY A 205 6.45 8.73 -6.56
CA GLY A 205 5.73 9.60 -5.63
C GLY A 205 4.70 10.44 -6.36
N GLY A 206 3.85 11.13 -5.63
CA GLY A 206 2.85 12.04 -6.17
C GLY A 206 3.43 13.33 -6.77
N PRO A 207 2.57 14.18 -7.37
CA PRO A 207 2.99 15.37 -8.09
C PRO A 207 3.56 16.46 -7.18
N GLU A 208 3.17 16.49 -5.91
CA GLU A 208 3.50 17.56 -4.95
C GLU A 208 4.36 17.03 -3.81
N ILE A 209 5.34 17.82 -3.41
CA ILE A 209 6.18 17.55 -2.23
C ILE A 209 5.72 18.45 -1.10
N HIS A 210 5.40 17.86 0.04
CA HIS A 210 4.97 18.56 1.25
C HIS A 210 5.83 18.15 2.45
N SER A 211 6.02 19.05 3.41
CA SER A 211 6.45 18.69 4.75
C SER A 211 5.33 17.95 5.50
N ARG A 212 5.67 17.23 6.55
CA ARG A 212 4.66 16.58 7.40
C ARG A 212 3.74 17.59 8.08
N ASN A 213 4.25 18.78 8.41
CA ASN A 213 3.44 19.88 8.94
C ASN A 213 2.41 20.36 7.90
N GLU A 214 2.82 20.61 6.65
CA GLU A 214 1.88 21.01 5.60
C GLU A 214 0.78 19.96 5.37
N VAL A 215 1.12 18.66 5.34
CA VAL A 215 0.11 17.59 5.27
C VAL A 215 -0.85 17.65 6.45
N MET A 216 -0.33 17.86 7.66
CA MET A 216 -1.14 17.96 8.86
C MET A 216 -2.04 19.20 8.86
N GLU A 217 -1.53 20.35 8.37
CA GLU A 217 -2.29 21.59 8.20
C GLU A 217 -3.41 21.44 7.17
N MET A 218 -3.15 20.83 6.01
CA MET A 218 -4.17 20.56 4.99
C MET A 218 -5.30 19.67 5.54
N VAL A 219 -4.97 18.63 6.32
CA VAL A 219 -5.99 17.80 6.99
C VAL A 219 -6.74 18.61 8.06
N ALA A 220 -6.03 19.41 8.87
CA ALA A 220 -6.65 20.24 9.90
C ALA A 220 -7.63 21.26 9.30
N GLU A 221 -7.25 21.91 8.20
CA GLU A 221 -8.12 22.84 7.46
C GLU A 221 -9.37 22.12 6.93
N ALA A 222 -9.19 21.00 6.23
CA ALA A 222 -10.29 20.24 5.65
C ALA A 222 -11.25 19.65 6.70
N THR A 223 -10.76 19.34 7.91
CA THR A 223 -11.56 18.75 9.00
C THR A 223 -11.96 19.76 10.08
N HIS A 224 -11.59 21.02 9.94
CA HIS A 224 -11.79 22.08 10.95
C HIS A 224 -11.19 21.75 12.32
N THR A 225 -10.09 21.00 12.33
CA THR A 225 -9.38 20.63 13.56
C THR A 225 -8.56 21.81 14.09
N ARG A 226 -8.73 22.16 15.37
CA ARG A 226 -8.13 23.38 15.95
C ARG A 226 -6.72 23.16 16.50
N LEU A 227 -6.38 21.93 16.90
CA LEU A 227 -5.13 21.64 17.56
C LEU A 227 -4.28 20.69 16.71
N THR A 228 -3.11 21.18 16.30
CA THR A 228 -2.05 20.37 15.69
C THR A 228 -0.82 20.40 16.60
N MET A 229 -0.16 19.25 16.80
CA MET A 229 0.98 19.15 17.71
C MET A 229 2.04 18.17 17.18
N ASN A 230 3.29 18.58 17.25
CA ASN A 230 4.44 17.73 17.03
C ASN A 230 4.91 17.09 18.34
N ILE A 231 5.04 15.76 18.39
CA ILE A 231 5.47 15.03 19.57
C ILE A 231 6.98 14.80 19.51
N PRO A 232 7.77 15.35 20.45
CA PRO A 232 9.21 15.12 20.46
C PRO A 232 9.58 13.64 20.56
N LEU A 233 10.61 13.21 19.82
CA LEU A 233 11.01 11.79 19.75
C LEU A 233 11.44 11.20 21.08
N TRP A 234 11.91 12.03 22.02
CA TRP A 234 12.26 11.56 23.36
C TRP A 234 11.05 11.11 24.19
N ILE A 235 9.82 11.55 23.80
CA ILE A 235 8.55 11.07 24.37
C ILE A 235 8.09 9.82 23.59
N VAL A 236 8.19 9.85 22.26
CA VAL A 236 7.71 8.77 21.38
C VAL A 236 8.45 7.46 21.64
N LYS A 237 9.80 7.50 21.74
CA LYS A 237 10.62 6.29 21.87
C LYS A 237 10.31 5.44 23.11
N PRO A 238 10.22 5.99 24.33
CA PRO A 238 9.80 5.20 25.50
C PRO A 238 8.38 4.65 25.37
N GLY A 239 7.45 5.41 24.79
CA GLY A 239 6.08 4.97 24.54
C GLY A 239 6.05 3.74 23.60
N LEU A 240 6.81 3.77 22.54
CA LEU A 240 6.95 2.63 21.62
C LEU A 240 7.49 1.37 22.33
N MET A 241 8.47 1.52 23.23
CA MET A 241 9.00 0.39 24.00
C MET A 241 7.93 -0.27 24.88
N LEU A 242 7.08 0.53 25.52
CA LEU A 242 5.95 0.02 26.30
C LEU A 242 4.94 -0.71 25.41
N VAL A 243 4.56 -0.12 24.27
CA VAL A 243 3.64 -0.76 23.30
C VAL A 243 4.19 -2.07 22.81
N ARG A 244 5.52 -2.18 22.58
CA ARG A 244 6.17 -3.43 22.13
C ARG A 244 5.92 -4.60 23.08
N LEU A 245 5.89 -4.32 24.40
CA LEU A 245 5.65 -5.35 25.41
C LEU A 245 4.19 -5.81 25.46
N LEU A 246 3.25 -4.94 25.06
CA LEU A 246 1.82 -5.18 25.17
C LEU A 246 1.20 -5.69 23.86
N ASN A 247 1.62 -5.14 22.73
CA ASN A 247 1.06 -5.45 21.41
C ASN A 247 2.10 -5.25 20.31
N LYS A 248 2.67 -6.35 19.83
CA LYS A 248 3.71 -6.31 18.79
C LYS A 248 3.21 -5.75 17.46
N ASN A 249 2.00 -6.09 17.03
CA ASN A 249 1.45 -5.59 15.76
C ASN A 249 1.24 -4.08 15.80
N LEU A 250 0.73 -3.55 16.90
CA LEU A 250 0.58 -2.11 17.10
C LEU A 250 1.95 -1.41 17.16
N TYR A 251 2.92 -2.02 17.84
CA TYR A 251 4.30 -1.52 17.86
C TYR A 251 4.89 -1.43 16.45
N ASP A 252 4.73 -2.47 15.63
CA ASP A 252 5.27 -2.51 14.27
C ASP A 252 4.66 -1.37 13.42
N LYS A 253 3.34 -1.14 13.51
CA LYS A 253 2.65 -0.04 12.82
C LYS A 253 3.10 1.35 13.32
N LEU A 254 3.13 1.57 14.63
CA LEU A 254 3.55 2.84 15.22
C LEU A 254 5.03 3.15 14.94
N SER A 255 5.88 2.13 14.94
CA SER A 255 7.29 2.27 14.60
C SER A 255 7.48 2.69 13.15
N TYR A 256 6.72 2.07 12.23
CA TYR A 256 6.71 2.46 10.83
C TYR A 256 6.18 3.89 10.65
N PHE A 257 5.05 4.22 11.27
CA PHE A 257 4.50 5.59 11.25
C PHE A 257 5.52 6.61 11.77
N SER A 258 6.18 6.32 12.91
CA SER A 258 7.23 7.19 13.45
C SER A 258 8.40 7.34 12.48
N TYR A 259 8.80 6.28 11.79
CA TYR A 259 9.88 6.32 10.80
C TYR A 259 9.54 7.23 9.63
N ILE A 260 8.41 7.00 8.96
CA ILE A 260 8.03 7.77 7.78
C ILE A 260 7.77 9.25 8.08
N THR A 261 7.42 9.60 9.32
CA THR A 261 7.20 11.01 9.73
C THR A 261 8.50 11.72 10.10
N THR A 262 9.57 10.99 10.36
CA THR A 262 10.87 11.53 10.80
C THR A 262 12.01 11.35 9.79
N HIS A 263 11.69 10.87 8.59
CA HIS A 263 12.62 10.73 7.48
C HIS A 263 12.00 11.29 6.20
N ASP A 264 12.84 11.82 5.33
CA ASP A 264 12.38 12.26 4.01
C ASP A 264 11.98 11.05 3.16
N MET A 265 10.78 11.11 2.64
CA MET A 265 10.18 10.09 1.80
C MET A 265 9.74 10.75 0.49
N VAL A 266 10.71 10.92 -0.44
CA VAL A 266 10.50 11.62 -1.71
C VAL A 266 11.05 10.78 -2.85
N ALA A 267 10.20 10.43 -3.80
CA ALA A 267 10.54 9.68 -5.01
C ALA A 267 10.22 10.49 -6.28
N PRO A 268 10.57 10.02 -7.48
CA PRO A 268 10.22 10.68 -8.74
C PRO A 268 8.74 11.00 -8.83
N ARG A 269 8.40 12.22 -9.23
CA ARG A 269 7.03 12.70 -9.32
C ARG A 269 6.27 12.02 -10.45
N TYR A 270 5.02 11.63 -10.17
CA TYR A 270 4.12 11.05 -11.17
C TYR A 270 2.65 11.43 -10.86
N GLY A 271 1.82 11.41 -11.92
CA GLY A 271 0.40 11.71 -11.83
C GLY A 271 0.09 13.21 -11.77
N GLY A 272 -1.15 13.54 -11.49
CA GLY A 272 -1.62 14.92 -11.45
C GLY A 272 -2.65 15.19 -10.35
N LEU A 273 -3.12 14.13 -9.65
CA LEU A 273 -4.11 14.30 -8.59
C LEU A 273 -3.44 14.74 -7.29
N THR A 274 -3.85 15.90 -6.78
CA THR A 274 -3.29 16.53 -5.59
C THR A 274 -3.88 15.99 -4.30
N PHE A 275 -3.18 16.19 -3.18
CA PHE A 275 -3.73 15.80 -1.87
C PHE A 275 -4.92 16.64 -1.46
N LYS A 276 -4.96 17.90 -1.87
CA LYS A 276 -6.10 18.79 -1.66
C LYS A 276 -7.37 18.28 -2.35
N GLU A 277 -7.28 17.93 -3.65
CA GLU A 277 -8.39 17.32 -4.39
C GLU A 277 -8.85 16.01 -3.78
N TYR A 278 -7.91 15.18 -3.27
CA TYR A 278 -8.25 13.96 -2.56
C TYR A 278 -9.07 14.24 -1.29
N LEU A 279 -8.69 15.24 -0.48
CA LEU A 279 -9.42 15.63 0.72
C LEU A 279 -10.82 16.18 0.39
N GLU A 280 -10.94 17.01 -0.64
CA GLU A 280 -12.24 17.54 -1.10
C GLU A 280 -13.19 16.42 -1.58
N GLY A 281 -12.67 15.34 -2.13
CA GLY A 281 -13.44 14.17 -2.55
C GLY A 281 -13.86 13.23 -1.41
N GLN A 282 -13.36 13.45 -0.17
CA GLN A 282 -13.77 12.66 0.99
C GLN A 282 -15.05 13.23 1.60
N GLU A 283 -15.97 12.36 2.05
CA GLU A 283 -17.10 12.77 2.90
C GLU A 283 -16.59 13.17 4.30
N LEU A 284 -15.97 14.34 4.39
CA LEU A 284 -15.49 14.89 5.67
C LEU A 284 -16.69 15.46 6.42
N ARG A 285 -17.32 14.64 7.29
CA ARG A 285 -18.37 15.16 8.18
C ARG A 285 -17.70 16.01 9.26
N PRO A 286 -18.15 17.27 9.44
CA PRO A 286 -17.67 18.08 10.55
C PRO A 286 -17.90 17.37 11.88
N VAL A 287 -16.93 17.48 12.79
CA VAL A 287 -17.10 17.04 14.18
C VAL A 287 -18.31 17.79 14.77
N PRO A 288 -19.30 17.13 15.35
CA PRO A 288 -20.37 17.83 16.07
C PRO A 288 -19.74 18.71 17.14
N SER A 289 -20.11 19.97 17.16
CA SER A 289 -19.67 21.01 18.11
C SER A 289 -20.07 20.68 19.54
#